data_feba974fbe2b1cfe43aed61e980d92fa
#
_entry.id   feba974fbe2b1cfe43aed61e980d92fa
#
_cell.length_a   1.000
_cell.length_b   1.000
_cell.length_c   1.000
_cell.angle_alpha   90.00
_cell.angle_beta   90.00
_cell.angle_gamma   90.00
#
_symmetry.space_group_name_H-M   'P 1'
#
loop_
_entity.id
_entity.type
_entity.pdbx_description
1 polymer ?
#
loop_
_entity_poly.entity_id
_entity_poly.type
_entity_poly.pdbx_seq_one_letter_code
_entity_poly.pdbx_strand_id
1 'polypeptide(L)'
;MKFVYILAAILVFGVLIAIHEFGHFITAKLCGVKVNEFSIGMGPAIWTREKGETLYALRALPIGGYCAMEGEDEDTGDSRSFVRQPLWKKFIILVAGTFMNFLTGLVIILILFAGSSNFYVDQIVGFADGFPLEGENGLMVGDIVYKVDGYRAYLWRDTSMFLSYNDGQGIDLEVIRDGEHILLEDFPMYRRDYDGNGQERFGVTISPQAVPRTFGTWLQYSWYQAMDFVQLVWFSLVQLVSGNVGVQELGGPVMIMDTIAEVGAASETTLLAVQNIASIAALIAVNLAVMNLLPIPGLDGGRILFLAVDAVSLVLFKRKVPEKYQSAVNVAGMVLLLGFMLLITVKDVFQVFQ
;
A
#
# COMPACT_ATOMS: atom_id res chain seq x y z
N MET A 1 -22.29 18.58 -4.63
CA MET A 1 -20.83 18.51 -4.59
C MET A 1 -20.30 17.08 -4.44
N LYS A 2 -20.87 16.21 -3.57
CA LYS A 2 -20.41 14.79 -3.43
C LYS A 2 -20.26 14.05 -4.77
N PHE A 3 -21.17 14.25 -5.73
CA PHE A 3 -21.11 13.58 -7.04
C PHE A 3 -19.83 13.85 -7.84
N VAL A 4 -19.31 15.07 -7.81
CA VAL A 4 -18.04 15.43 -8.50
C VAL A 4 -16.86 14.67 -7.90
N TYR A 5 -16.85 14.50 -6.59
CA TYR A 5 -15.77 13.77 -5.90
C TYR A 5 -15.87 12.25 -6.09
N ILE A 6 -17.08 11.70 -6.26
CA ILE A 6 -17.26 10.30 -6.67
C ILE A 6 -16.67 10.07 -8.07
N LEU A 7 -16.91 10.99 -9.01
CA LEU A 7 -16.29 10.92 -10.34
C LEU A 7 -14.76 11.04 -10.25
N ALA A 8 -14.25 11.91 -9.36
CA ALA A 8 -12.82 12.01 -9.10
C ALA A 8 -12.23 10.71 -8.52
N ALA A 9 -12.95 10.05 -7.61
CA ALA A 9 -12.54 8.75 -7.08
C ALA A 9 -12.46 7.67 -8.17
N ILE A 10 -13.48 7.58 -9.02
CA ILE A 10 -13.49 6.64 -10.17
C ILE A 10 -12.31 6.94 -11.11
N LEU A 11 -12.04 8.21 -11.37
CA LEU A 11 -10.89 8.62 -12.20
C LEU A 11 -9.55 8.23 -11.55
N VAL A 12 -9.38 8.44 -10.23
CA VAL A 12 -8.17 8.03 -9.50
C VAL A 12 -7.94 6.53 -9.65
N PHE A 13 -8.94 5.71 -9.37
CA PHE A 13 -8.81 4.26 -9.52
C PHE A 13 -8.48 3.87 -10.97
N GLY A 14 -9.20 4.43 -11.94
CA GLY A 14 -8.95 4.16 -13.36
C GLY A 14 -7.54 4.52 -13.80
N VAL A 15 -7.01 5.65 -13.36
CA VAL A 15 -5.65 6.10 -13.66
C VAL A 15 -4.61 5.19 -12.99
N LEU A 16 -4.79 4.82 -11.72
CA LEU A 16 -3.84 3.94 -11.01
C LEU A 16 -3.77 2.55 -11.64
N ILE A 17 -4.91 1.99 -12.06
CA ILE A 17 -4.95 0.72 -12.76
C ILE A 17 -4.29 0.84 -14.14
N ALA A 18 -4.58 1.91 -14.88
CA ALA A 18 -3.98 2.15 -16.19
C ALA A 18 -2.44 2.29 -16.10
N ILE A 19 -1.92 2.94 -15.06
CA ILE A 19 -0.49 3.06 -14.80
C ILE A 19 0.12 1.70 -14.46
N HIS A 20 -0.56 0.89 -13.66
CA HIS A 20 -0.16 -0.49 -13.36
C HIS A 20 -0.01 -1.32 -14.64
N GLU A 21 -1.06 -1.38 -15.46
CA GLU A 21 -1.04 -2.10 -16.73
C GLU A 21 0.00 -1.54 -17.71
N PHE A 22 0.22 -0.23 -17.68
CA PHE A 22 1.28 0.41 -18.48
C PHE A 22 2.68 -0.05 -18.06
N GLY A 23 2.89 -0.35 -16.76
CA GLY A 23 4.12 -0.95 -16.27
C GLY A 23 4.42 -2.30 -16.94
N HIS A 24 3.44 -3.19 -16.97
CA HIS A 24 3.54 -4.48 -17.67
C HIS A 24 3.75 -4.28 -19.16
N PHE A 25 2.98 -3.42 -19.79
CA PHE A 25 3.02 -3.14 -21.21
C PHE A 25 4.41 -2.70 -21.67
N ILE A 26 4.95 -1.63 -21.07
CA ILE A 26 6.24 -1.05 -21.51
C ILE A 26 7.37 -2.04 -21.30
N THR A 27 7.34 -2.76 -20.18
CA THR A 27 8.39 -3.71 -19.82
C THR A 27 8.32 -4.98 -20.68
N ALA A 28 7.12 -5.48 -20.99
CA ALA A 28 6.93 -6.57 -21.94
C ALA A 28 7.51 -6.22 -23.31
N LYS A 29 7.20 -5.04 -23.84
CA LYS A 29 7.75 -4.55 -25.11
C LYS A 29 9.28 -4.43 -25.08
N LEU A 30 9.85 -3.88 -24.01
CA LEU A 30 11.31 -3.75 -23.84
C LEU A 30 12.00 -5.13 -23.72
N CYS A 31 11.33 -6.11 -23.13
CA CYS A 31 11.80 -7.49 -23.03
C CYS A 31 11.60 -8.31 -24.31
N GLY A 32 10.93 -7.75 -25.34
CA GLY A 32 10.66 -8.41 -26.62
C GLY A 32 9.49 -9.38 -26.59
N VAL A 33 8.61 -9.29 -25.59
CA VAL A 33 7.34 -10.01 -25.53
C VAL A 33 6.32 -9.32 -26.43
N LYS A 34 5.58 -10.09 -27.23
CA LYS A 34 4.50 -9.58 -28.05
C LYS A 34 3.32 -9.22 -27.15
N VAL A 35 2.80 -8.02 -27.28
CA VAL A 35 1.58 -7.58 -26.61
C VAL A 35 0.47 -7.46 -27.62
N ASN A 36 -0.56 -8.28 -27.45
CA ASN A 36 -1.70 -8.37 -28.33
C ASN A 36 -2.68 -7.22 -28.12
N GLU A 37 -2.98 -6.90 -26.86
CA GLU A 37 -3.88 -5.80 -26.51
C GLU A 37 -3.40 -5.05 -25.27
N PHE A 38 -3.53 -3.74 -25.30
CA PHE A 38 -3.43 -2.85 -24.15
C PHE A 38 -4.74 -2.08 -24.00
N SER A 39 -5.45 -2.34 -22.91
CA SER A 39 -6.79 -1.81 -22.71
C SER A 39 -6.88 -1.01 -21.41
N ILE A 40 -7.47 0.19 -21.49
CA ILE A 40 -7.89 0.99 -20.34
C ILE A 40 -9.39 0.80 -20.16
N GLY A 41 -9.80 0.36 -18.96
CA GLY A 41 -11.18 0.03 -18.66
C GLY A 41 -11.55 -1.41 -19.01
N MET A 42 -12.80 -1.77 -18.74
CA MET A 42 -13.39 -3.09 -18.99
C MET A 42 -14.69 -2.97 -19.80
N GLY A 43 -15.22 -4.11 -20.26
CA GLY A 43 -16.46 -4.20 -21.02
C GLY A 43 -16.29 -3.92 -22.51
N PRO A 44 -17.36 -3.50 -23.24
CA PRO A 44 -17.30 -3.25 -24.67
C PRO A 44 -16.36 -2.09 -25.00
N ALA A 45 -15.60 -2.21 -26.10
CA ALA A 45 -14.70 -1.16 -26.55
C ALA A 45 -15.48 0.03 -27.11
N ILE A 46 -15.20 1.24 -26.60
CA ILE A 46 -15.71 2.50 -27.12
C ILE A 46 -14.82 2.99 -28.27
N TRP A 47 -13.51 2.78 -28.14
CA TRP A 47 -12.53 3.16 -29.11
C TRP A 47 -11.44 2.11 -29.22
N THR A 48 -11.00 1.81 -30.43
CA THR A 48 -9.89 0.89 -30.70
C THR A 48 -8.99 1.46 -31.78
N ARG A 49 -7.71 1.17 -31.65
CA ARG A 49 -6.71 1.50 -32.66
C ARG A 49 -5.61 0.45 -32.68
N GLU A 50 -5.40 -0.15 -33.83
CA GLU A 50 -4.24 -1.00 -34.06
C GLU A 50 -3.02 -0.14 -34.40
N LYS A 51 -1.88 -0.43 -33.74
CA LYS A 51 -0.59 0.15 -34.05
C LYS A 51 0.49 -0.92 -33.96
N GLY A 52 1.02 -1.31 -35.11
CA GLY A 52 1.91 -2.45 -35.22
C GLY A 52 1.19 -3.75 -34.88
N GLU A 53 1.66 -4.46 -33.88
CA GLU A 53 1.12 -5.74 -33.43
C GLU A 53 0.17 -5.63 -32.22
N THR A 54 -0.09 -4.43 -31.73
CA THR A 54 -0.87 -4.20 -30.51
C THR A 54 -2.15 -3.47 -30.82
N LEU A 55 -3.27 -4.02 -30.35
CA LEU A 55 -4.56 -3.33 -30.29
C LEU A 55 -4.61 -2.45 -29.02
N TYR A 56 -4.78 -1.16 -29.19
CA TYR A 56 -5.05 -0.22 -28.11
C TYR A 56 -6.56 -0.01 -28.00
N ALA A 57 -7.12 -0.18 -26.79
CA ALA A 57 -8.55 -0.05 -26.57
C ALA A 57 -8.88 0.86 -25.39
N LEU A 58 -9.94 1.67 -25.54
CA LEU A 58 -10.62 2.34 -24.44
C LEU A 58 -11.98 1.69 -24.30
N ARG A 59 -12.34 1.24 -23.09
CA ARG A 59 -13.55 0.47 -22.83
C ARG A 59 -14.53 1.24 -21.97
N ALA A 60 -15.80 0.82 -22.02
CA ALA A 60 -16.94 1.57 -21.50
C ALA A 60 -16.91 1.75 -19.97
N LEU A 61 -16.43 0.77 -19.24
CA LEU A 61 -16.33 0.82 -17.78
C LEU A 61 -14.94 1.35 -17.39
N PRO A 62 -14.84 2.54 -16.75
CA PRO A 62 -13.57 3.13 -16.37
C PRO A 62 -12.94 2.45 -15.13
N ILE A 63 -13.22 1.17 -14.94
CA ILE A 63 -12.73 0.34 -13.85
C ILE A 63 -11.96 -0.81 -14.46
N GLY A 64 -10.70 -0.99 -14.02
CA GLY A 64 -9.84 -2.03 -14.55
C GLY A 64 -9.07 -1.61 -15.80
N GLY A 65 -8.39 -2.55 -16.36
CA GLY A 65 -7.58 -2.50 -17.56
C GLY A 65 -6.90 -3.84 -17.72
N TYR A 66 -6.22 -4.07 -18.83
CA TYR A 66 -5.37 -5.24 -18.98
C TYR A 66 -4.33 -5.06 -20.08
N CYS A 67 -3.24 -5.77 -19.91
CA CYS A 67 -2.17 -5.93 -20.89
C CYS A 67 -2.10 -7.39 -21.31
N ALA A 68 -2.75 -7.74 -22.44
CA ALA A 68 -2.75 -9.11 -22.94
C ALA A 68 -1.43 -9.42 -23.66
N MET A 69 -0.58 -10.20 -23.01
CA MET A 69 0.68 -10.67 -23.56
C MET A 69 0.48 -11.99 -24.32
N GLU A 70 1.22 -12.18 -25.43
CA GLU A 70 1.21 -13.42 -26.18
C GLU A 70 1.71 -14.57 -25.31
N GLY A 71 0.93 -15.66 -25.25
CA GLY A 71 1.31 -16.85 -24.51
C GLY A 71 1.53 -16.60 -23.02
N GLU A 72 0.67 -15.83 -22.38
CA GLU A 72 0.76 -15.50 -20.95
C GLU A 72 0.36 -16.70 -20.08
N ASP A 73 -0.69 -17.42 -20.46
CA ASP A 73 -1.24 -18.56 -19.73
C ASP A 73 -0.98 -19.91 -20.41
N GLU A 74 -0.72 -19.93 -21.73
CA GLU A 74 -0.46 -21.14 -22.52
C GLU A 74 0.61 -20.90 -23.58
N ASP A 75 1.41 -21.94 -23.88
CA ASP A 75 2.41 -21.85 -24.95
C ASP A 75 1.76 -21.85 -26.34
N THR A 76 1.73 -20.69 -26.99
CA THR A 76 1.16 -20.51 -28.33
C THR A 76 2.11 -20.90 -29.48
N GLY A 77 3.36 -21.25 -29.16
CA GLY A 77 4.40 -21.57 -30.18
C GLY A 77 5.16 -20.34 -30.68
N ASP A 78 4.73 -19.11 -30.42
CA ASP A 78 5.47 -17.89 -30.78
C ASP A 78 6.74 -17.77 -29.94
N SER A 79 7.87 -17.48 -30.56
CA SER A 79 9.15 -17.28 -29.87
C SER A 79 9.12 -16.07 -28.91
N ARG A 80 8.19 -15.13 -29.12
CA ARG A 80 7.98 -13.95 -28.29
C ARG A 80 6.88 -14.13 -27.24
N SER A 81 6.39 -15.37 -27.04
CA SER A 81 5.47 -15.71 -25.96
C SER A 81 6.09 -15.43 -24.58
N PHE A 82 5.28 -14.97 -23.64
CA PHE A 82 5.70 -14.73 -22.26
C PHE A 82 6.23 -15.99 -21.59
N VAL A 83 5.55 -17.14 -21.73
CA VAL A 83 5.97 -18.41 -21.13
C VAL A 83 7.33 -18.90 -21.61
N ARG A 84 7.75 -18.54 -22.83
CA ARG A 84 9.06 -18.89 -23.41
C ARG A 84 10.19 -17.98 -22.98
N GLN A 85 9.90 -16.85 -22.34
CA GLN A 85 10.95 -15.94 -21.89
C GLN A 85 11.73 -16.52 -20.70
N PRO A 86 13.00 -16.12 -20.53
CA PRO A 86 13.79 -16.49 -19.36
C PRO A 86 13.17 -15.91 -18.08
N LEU A 87 13.37 -16.60 -16.95
CA LEU A 87 12.73 -16.25 -15.66
C LEU A 87 12.94 -14.80 -15.24
N TRP A 88 14.14 -14.24 -15.46
CA TRP A 88 14.43 -12.85 -15.09
C TRP A 88 13.59 -11.83 -15.87
N LYS A 89 13.31 -12.08 -17.18
CA LYS A 89 12.42 -11.21 -17.96
C LYS A 89 10.99 -11.27 -17.45
N LYS A 90 10.48 -12.49 -17.17
CA LYS A 90 9.16 -12.68 -16.59
C LYS A 90 9.05 -11.95 -15.26
N PHE A 91 10.05 -12.09 -14.38
CA PHE A 91 10.08 -11.41 -13.09
C PHE A 91 10.01 -9.89 -13.23
N ILE A 92 10.85 -9.28 -14.10
CA ILE A 92 10.85 -7.83 -14.32
C ILE A 92 9.50 -7.36 -14.88
N ILE A 93 8.89 -8.11 -15.81
CA ILE A 93 7.58 -7.76 -16.36
C ILE A 93 6.51 -7.79 -15.26
N LEU A 94 6.46 -8.83 -14.44
CA LEU A 94 5.47 -8.97 -13.38
C LEU A 94 5.63 -7.92 -12.27
N VAL A 95 6.86 -7.55 -11.92
CA VAL A 95 7.10 -6.51 -10.90
C VAL A 95 6.82 -5.11 -11.44
N ALA A 96 6.86 -4.91 -12.77
CA ALA A 96 6.78 -3.57 -13.36
C ALA A 96 5.45 -2.85 -13.08
N GLY A 97 4.32 -3.56 -13.05
CA GLY A 97 3.02 -2.98 -12.72
C GLY A 97 3.00 -2.44 -11.29
N THR A 98 3.41 -3.25 -10.34
CA THR A 98 3.49 -2.88 -8.92
C THR A 98 4.50 -1.76 -8.67
N PHE A 99 5.65 -1.80 -9.35
CA PHE A 99 6.66 -0.74 -9.28
C PHE A 99 6.13 0.60 -9.78
N MET A 100 5.37 0.62 -10.88
CA MET A 100 4.77 1.84 -11.41
C MET A 100 3.73 2.45 -10.44
N ASN A 101 2.95 1.63 -9.75
CA ASN A 101 2.03 2.10 -8.72
C ASN A 101 2.78 2.71 -7.52
N PHE A 102 3.81 2.04 -7.02
CA PHE A 102 4.66 2.58 -5.95
C PHE A 102 5.31 3.91 -6.35
N LEU A 103 5.88 3.96 -7.55
CA LEU A 103 6.50 5.18 -8.09
C LEU A 103 5.48 6.31 -8.22
N THR A 104 4.26 6.01 -8.66
CA THR A 104 3.17 7.00 -8.76
C THR A 104 2.82 7.56 -7.38
N GLY A 105 2.66 6.70 -6.37
CA GLY A 105 2.43 7.14 -4.98
C GLY A 105 3.54 8.05 -4.48
N LEU A 106 4.80 7.66 -4.69
CA LEU A 106 5.96 8.47 -4.30
C LEU A 106 6.00 9.83 -5.03
N VAL A 107 5.70 9.86 -6.33
CA VAL A 107 5.66 11.13 -7.11
C VAL A 107 4.56 12.05 -6.58
N ILE A 108 3.37 11.52 -6.27
CA ILE A 108 2.29 12.31 -5.68
C ILE A 108 2.73 12.89 -4.33
N ILE A 109 3.37 12.10 -3.47
CA ILE A 109 3.89 12.55 -2.16
C ILE A 109 4.94 13.65 -2.34
N LEU A 110 5.88 13.47 -3.27
CA LEU A 110 6.89 14.49 -3.58
C LEU A 110 6.26 15.83 -3.99
N ILE A 111 5.21 15.79 -4.81
CA ILE A 111 4.48 16.99 -5.22
C ILE A 111 3.75 17.64 -4.04
N LEU A 112 3.06 16.85 -3.22
CA LEU A 112 2.34 17.34 -2.04
C LEU A 112 3.30 17.99 -1.04
N PHE A 113 4.43 17.36 -0.78
CA PHE A 113 5.43 17.86 0.18
C PHE A 113 6.29 19.00 -0.36
N ALA A 114 6.23 19.27 -1.66
CA ALA A 114 6.91 20.44 -2.23
C ALA A 114 6.41 21.79 -1.66
N GLY A 115 5.16 21.85 -1.19
CA GLY A 115 4.56 23.03 -0.53
C GLY A 115 4.71 23.08 0.99
N SER A 116 5.26 22.06 1.64
CA SER A 116 5.38 22.00 3.10
C SER A 116 6.48 22.93 3.59
N SER A 117 6.28 23.58 4.73
CA SER A 117 7.29 24.39 5.41
C SER A 117 8.16 23.56 6.36
N ASN A 118 7.56 22.60 7.03
CA ASN A 118 8.20 21.71 8.00
C ASN A 118 7.66 20.29 7.85
N PHE A 119 8.42 19.34 8.36
CA PHE A 119 8.02 17.97 8.65
C PHE A 119 7.97 17.78 10.16
N TYR A 120 7.38 16.68 10.63
CA TYR A 120 7.20 16.47 12.06
C TYR A 120 7.56 15.04 12.44
N VAL A 121 8.22 14.89 13.61
CA VAL A 121 8.54 13.61 14.24
C VAL A 121 7.96 13.55 15.64
N ASP A 122 7.73 12.35 16.15
CA ASP A 122 7.26 12.13 17.52
C ASP A 122 8.39 12.33 18.53
N GLN A 123 8.30 13.37 19.35
CA GLN A 123 9.22 13.64 20.44
C GLN A 123 8.51 13.56 21.79
N ILE A 124 9.17 12.95 22.78
CA ILE A 124 8.72 12.94 24.16
C ILE A 124 9.01 14.30 24.76
N VAL A 125 7.94 14.96 25.20
CA VAL A 125 8.02 16.33 25.77
C VAL A 125 7.68 16.38 27.27
N GLY A 126 7.22 15.28 27.86
CA GLY A 126 6.91 15.21 29.27
C GLY A 126 6.29 13.88 29.68
N PHE A 127 6.10 13.74 30.97
CA PHE A 127 5.53 12.56 31.61
C PHE A 127 4.38 12.98 32.54
N ALA A 128 3.46 12.04 32.78
CA ALA A 128 2.43 12.22 33.80
C ALA A 128 3.08 12.17 35.21
N ASP A 129 2.46 12.86 36.16
CA ASP A 129 2.94 12.84 37.55
C ASP A 129 3.00 11.41 38.08
N GLY A 130 4.17 11.02 38.62
CA GLY A 130 4.40 9.67 39.11
C GLY A 130 4.69 8.62 38.01
N PHE A 131 5.05 9.04 36.80
CA PHE A 131 5.53 8.09 35.76
C PHE A 131 6.82 7.42 36.23
N PRO A 132 6.88 6.07 36.36
CA PRO A 132 7.94 5.39 37.07
C PRO A 132 9.20 5.12 36.24
N LEU A 133 9.17 5.37 34.92
CA LEU A 133 10.18 4.91 33.95
C LEU A 133 10.93 6.10 33.32
N GLU A 134 10.89 7.28 33.94
CA GLU A 134 11.70 8.43 33.57
C GLU A 134 13.13 8.28 34.07
N GLY A 135 14.12 8.55 33.21
CA GLY A 135 15.53 8.57 33.55
C GLY A 135 16.45 7.93 32.49
N GLU A 136 17.73 7.90 32.77
CA GLU A 136 18.77 7.41 31.83
C GLU A 136 18.55 5.96 31.38
N ASN A 137 18.05 5.10 32.26
CA ASN A 137 17.72 3.70 31.96
C ASN A 137 16.27 3.52 31.44
N GLY A 138 15.57 4.59 31.21
CA GLY A 138 14.21 4.61 30.71
C GLY A 138 14.03 5.66 29.63
N LEU A 139 12.89 6.38 29.66
CA LEU A 139 12.58 7.45 28.72
C LEU A 139 13.00 8.81 29.30
N MET A 140 13.39 9.72 28.43
CA MET A 140 13.75 11.09 28.79
C MET A 140 12.99 12.09 27.92
N VAL A 141 12.76 13.28 28.47
CA VAL A 141 12.28 14.42 27.68
C VAL A 141 13.33 14.76 26.63
N GLY A 142 12.90 14.90 25.38
CA GLY A 142 13.79 15.10 24.23
C GLY A 142 13.99 13.85 23.37
N ASP A 143 13.71 12.65 23.88
CA ASP A 143 13.79 11.42 23.10
C ASP A 143 12.86 11.49 21.88
N ILE A 144 13.37 11.12 20.71
CA ILE A 144 12.58 10.93 19.50
C ILE A 144 12.26 9.45 19.39
N VAL A 145 10.96 9.11 19.34
CA VAL A 145 10.56 7.72 19.18
C VAL A 145 10.90 7.25 17.76
N TYR A 146 11.67 6.17 17.67
CA TYR A 146 12.15 5.62 16.40
C TYR A 146 11.39 4.35 16.00
N LYS A 147 11.13 3.43 16.95
CA LYS A 147 10.32 2.22 16.74
C LYS A 147 9.48 1.88 17.96
N VAL A 148 8.35 1.22 17.70
CA VAL A 148 7.46 0.62 18.69
C VAL A 148 7.15 -0.80 18.24
N ASP A 149 7.49 -1.82 19.04
CA ASP A 149 7.28 -3.25 18.73
C ASP A 149 7.76 -3.64 17.32
N GLY A 150 8.92 -3.14 16.91
CA GLY A 150 9.53 -3.38 15.62
C GLY A 150 9.00 -2.50 14.47
N TYR A 151 7.89 -1.80 14.65
CA TYR A 151 7.34 -0.87 13.67
C TYR A 151 8.01 0.50 13.80
N ARG A 152 8.50 1.04 12.68
CA ARG A 152 9.18 2.33 12.68
C ARG A 152 8.18 3.49 12.73
N ALA A 153 8.38 4.42 13.65
CA ALA A 153 7.69 5.71 13.65
C ALA A 153 8.34 6.63 12.61
N TYR A 154 7.81 6.65 11.40
CA TYR A 154 8.31 7.49 10.30
C TYR A 154 7.86 8.93 10.43
N LEU A 155 6.63 9.13 10.90
CA LEU A 155 5.92 10.39 10.92
C LEU A 155 5.26 10.63 12.27
N TRP A 156 4.83 11.88 12.46
CA TRP A 156 4.04 12.27 13.60
C TRP A 156 2.74 11.44 13.70
N ARG A 157 2.42 10.96 14.87
CA ARG A 157 1.30 10.08 15.26
C ARG A 157 1.52 8.58 15.09
N ASP A 158 2.55 8.14 14.41
CA ASP A 158 2.80 6.70 14.24
C ASP A 158 3.01 6.03 15.59
N THR A 159 3.76 6.68 16.49
CA THR A 159 3.98 6.19 17.85
C THR A 159 2.65 5.97 18.59
N SER A 160 1.76 6.96 18.57
CA SER A 160 0.46 6.85 19.23
C SER A 160 -0.41 5.76 18.63
N MET A 161 -0.35 5.58 17.30
CA MET A 161 -1.04 4.53 16.61
C MET A 161 -0.54 3.15 17.05
N PHE A 162 0.77 2.89 16.99
CA PHE A 162 1.32 1.57 17.36
C PHE A 162 1.11 1.26 18.85
N LEU A 163 1.29 2.25 19.73
CA LEU A 163 0.98 2.10 21.15
C LEU A 163 -0.49 1.76 21.40
N SER A 164 -1.43 2.21 20.56
CA SER A 164 -2.85 1.92 20.74
C SER A 164 -3.20 0.44 20.57
N TYR A 165 -2.40 -0.30 19.83
CA TYR A 165 -2.57 -1.74 19.59
C TYR A 165 -1.80 -2.63 20.59
N ASN A 166 -1.02 -2.03 21.51
CA ASN A 166 -0.37 -2.83 22.55
C ASN A 166 -1.41 -3.35 23.54
N ASP A 167 -1.34 -4.65 23.84
CA ASP A 167 -2.29 -5.39 24.66
C ASP A 167 -2.03 -5.34 26.17
N GLY A 168 -1.11 -4.46 26.61
CA GLY A 168 -0.71 -4.29 28.01
C GLY A 168 0.42 -5.19 28.44
N GLN A 169 1.17 -5.77 27.51
CA GLN A 169 2.46 -6.42 27.75
C GLN A 169 3.60 -5.39 27.68
N GLY A 170 4.85 -5.80 27.98
CA GLY A 170 6.01 -4.97 27.75
C GLY A 170 6.12 -4.54 26.30
N ILE A 171 6.73 -3.38 26.05
CA ILE A 171 6.85 -2.76 24.72
C ILE A 171 8.33 -2.70 24.35
N ASP A 172 8.66 -3.14 23.14
CA ASP A 172 9.99 -2.89 22.58
C ASP A 172 10.01 -1.47 22.00
N LEU A 173 10.74 -0.57 22.67
CA LEU A 173 10.90 0.81 22.25
C LEU A 173 12.32 1.08 21.79
N GLU A 174 12.47 1.67 20.62
CA GLU A 174 13.73 2.25 20.17
C GLU A 174 13.58 3.76 20.07
N VAL A 175 14.40 4.50 20.79
CA VAL A 175 14.41 5.97 20.78
C VAL A 175 15.75 6.50 20.28
N ILE A 176 15.74 7.71 19.75
CA ILE A 176 16.95 8.47 19.42
C ILE A 176 17.15 9.53 20.51
N ARG A 177 18.24 9.41 21.25
CA ARG A 177 18.68 10.32 22.31
C ARG A 177 20.06 10.85 21.97
N ASP A 178 20.21 12.16 21.86
CA ASP A 178 21.48 12.82 21.50
C ASP A 178 22.15 12.26 20.22
N GLY A 179 21.32 11.76 19.29
CA GLY A 179 21.75 11.17 18.02
C GLY A 179 22.11 9.68 18.08
N GLU A 180 22.07 9.06 19.25
CA GLU A 180 22.30 7.63 19.44
C GLU A 180 20.99 6.84 19.54
N HIS A 181 20.98 5.62 19.01
CA HIS A 181 19.85 4.70 19.10
C HIS A 181 19.91 3.92 20.41
N ILE A 182 18.86 4.05 21.22
CA ILE A 182 18.70 3.35 22.49
C ILE A 182 17.53 2.39 22.38
N LEU A 183 17.80 1.09 22.53
CA LEU A 183 16.78 0.04 22.53
C LEU A 183 16.39 -0.28 23.97
N LEU A 184 15.11 -0.20 24.27
CA LEU A 184 14.47 -0.56 25.52
C LEU A 184 13.62 -1.81 25.25
N GLU A 185 14.22 -3.01 25.47
CA GLU A 185 13.54 -4.29 25.26
C GLU A 185 12.59 -4.61 26.41
N ASP A 186 11.42 -5.17 26.09
CA ASP A 186 10.38 -5.55 27.06
C ASP A 186 10.12 -4.42 28.10
N PHE A 187 10.10 -3.20 27.60
CA PHE A 187 10.00 -2.00 28.44
C PHE A 187 8.64 -1.98 29.15
N PRO A 188 8.59 -1.93 30.49
CA PRO A 188 7.37 -2.15 31.26
C PRO A 188 6.44 -0.92 31.27
N MET A 189 6.14 -0.37 30.10
CA MET A 189 5.27 0.78 29.91
C MET A 189 3.82 0.32 29.78
N TYR A 190 3.10 0.32 30.89
CA TYR A 190 1.68 -0.09 30.94
C TYR A 190 0.77 1.12 31.02
N ARG A 191 -0.47 0.95 30.56
CA ARG A 191 -1.52 1.93 30.78
C ARG A 191 -1.90 1.98 32.26
N ARG A 192 -2.01 3.19 32.80
CA ARG A 192 -2.38 3.46 34.20
C ARG A 192 -3.26 4.70 34.27
N ASP A 193 -4.12 4.78 35.28
CA ASP A 193 -4.83 6.00 35.62
C ASP A 193 -3.91 6.87 36.50
N TYR A 194 -3.27 7.86 35.86
CA TYR A 194 -2.37 8.80 36.53
C TYR A 194 -3.11 9.96 37.22
N ASP A 195 -4.36 10.23 36.77
CA ASP A 195 -5.15 11.42 37.23
C ASP A 195 -6.28 11.05 38.21
N GLY A 196 -6.49 9.74 38.48
CA GLY A 196 -7.58 9.25 39.31
C GLY A 196 -8.98 9.48 38.72
N ASN A 197 -9.08 9.68 37.40
CA ASN A 197 -10.32 9.96 36.68
C ASN A 197 -10.90 8.73 35.95
N GLY A 198 -10.27 7.56 36.10
CA GLY A 198 -10.66 6.30 35.47
C GLY A 198 -10.19 6.15 34.01
N GLN A 199 -9.38 7.09 33.50
CA GLN A 199 -8.79 7.01 32.15
C GLN A 199 -7.37 6.50 32.22
N GLU A 200 -7.15 5.30 31.68
CA GLU A 200 -5.82 4.69 31.59
C GLU A 200 -5.06 5.19 30.36
N ARG A 201 -3.81 5.62 30.58
CA ARG A 201 -2.87 6.08 29.54
C ARG A 201 -1.46 5.63 29.83
N PHE A 202 -0.58 5.66 28.85
CA PHE A 202 0.83 5.29 29.02
C PHE A 202 1.66 6.28 29.87
N GLY A 203 1.11 7.46 30.16
CA GLY A 203 1.78 8.47 30.99
C GLY A 203 2.91 9.23 30.29
N VAL A 204 3.07 9.06 28.98
CA VAL A 204 4.05 9.77 28.14
C VAL A 204 3.32 10.80 27.29
N THR A 205 3.82 12.04 27.32
CA THR A 205 3.33 13.12 26.45
C THR A 205 4.22 13.22 25.22
N ILE A 206 3.65 12.91 24.06
CA ILE A 206 4.33 12.97 22.76
C ILE A 206 3.83 14.21 22.01
N SER A 207 4.74 14.98 21.44
CA SER A 207 4.42 16.19 20.68
C SER A 207 5.18 16.20 19.36
N PRO A 208 4.61 16.81 18.30
CA PRO A 208 5.29 16.96 17.02
C PRO A 208 6.47 17.91 17.14
N GLN A 209 7.68 17.40 16.93
CA GLN A 209 8.88 18.22 16.78
C GLN A 209 9.06 18.59 15.32
N ALA A 210 9.14 19.89 15.03
CA ALA A 210 9.29 20.39 13.68
C ALA A 210 10.72 20.17 13.15
N VAL A 211 10.81 19.62 11.96
CA VAL A 211 12.04 19.47 11.18
C VAL A 211 11.94 20.40 9.96
N PRO A 212 12.83 21.41 9.84
CA PRO A 212 12.79 22.36 8.73
C PRO A 212 12.90 21.70 7.37
N ARG A 213 12.13 22.18 6.39
CA ARG A 213 12.22 21.71 5.03
C ARG A 213 13.50 22.20 4.37
N THR A 214 14.34 21.28 3.97
CA THR A 214 15.46 21.43 3.04
C THR A 214 15.23 20.52 1.85
N PHE A 215 16.05 20.59 0.81
CA PHE A 215 15.97 19.61 -0.29
C PHE A 215 16.19 18.17 0.20
N GLY A 216 17.13 17.98 1.12
CA GLY A 216 17.42 16.66 1.71
C GLY A 216 16.25 16.12 2.55
N THR A 217 15.72 16.94 3.47
CA THR A 217 14.58 16.53 4.31
C THR A 217 13.30 16.36 3.49
N TRP A 218 13.09 17.13 2.42
CA TRP A 218 11.99 16.93 1.49
C TRP A 218 12.02 15.53 0.84
N LEU A 219 13.17 15.10 0.29
CA LEU A 219 13.32 13.77 -0.28
C LEU A 219 13.17 12.69 0.80
N GLN A 220 13.79 12.88 1.97
CA GLN A 220 13.77 11.95 3.09
C GLN A 220 12.34 11.72 3.61
N TYR A 221 11.59 12.78 3.89
CA TYR A 221 10.23 12.66 4.41
C TYR A 221 9.23 12.22 3.36
N SER A 222 9.45 12.51 2.08
CA SER A 222 8.66 11.92 1.00
C SER A 222 8.87 10.41 0.92
N TRP A 223 10.10 9.94 1.07
CA TRP A 223 10.41 8.52 1.17
C TRP A 223 9.82 7.90 2.44
N TYR A 224 9.92 8.58 3.57
CA TYR A 224 9.35 8.12 4.84
C TYR A 224 7.83 7.96 4.73
N GLN A 225 7.12 8.92 4.15
CA GLN A 225 5.67 8.80 3.93
C GLN A 225 5.31 7.62 3.03
N ALA A 226 6.09 7.35 1.98
CA ALA A 226 5.86 6.18 1.13
C ALA A 226 6.10 4.87 1.90
N MET A 227 7.15 4.82 2.74
CA MET A 227 7.45 3.65 3.57
C MET A 227 6.45 3.47 4.70
N ASP A 228 5.96 4.57 5.28
CA ASP A 228 4.87 4.56 6.24
C ASP A 228 3.61 3.93 5.64
N PHE A 229 3.23 4.31 4.44
CA PHE A 229 2.10 3.67 3.74
C PHE A 229 2.32 2.16 3.51
N VAL A 230 3.54 1.74 3.12
CA VAL A 230 3.88 0.31 3.01
C VAL A 230 3.71 -0.40 4.35
N GLN A 231 4.25 0.20 5.41
CA GLN A 231 4.18 -0.35 6.77
C GLN A 231 2.74 -0.41 7.29
N LEU A 232 1.93 0.62 7.02
CA LEU A 232 0.53 0.67 7.40
C LEU A 232 -0.28 -0.47 6.76
N VAL A 233 -0.06 -0.72 5.46
CA VAL A 233 -0.70 -1.84 4.74
C VAL A 233 -0.27 -3.17 5.35
N TRP A 234 1.03 -3.36 5.59
CA TRP A 234 1.56 -4.57 6.20
C TRP A 234 1.02 -4.78 7.61
N PHE A 235 1.04 -3.74 8.44
CA PHE A 235 0.48 -3.75 9.80
C PHE A 235 -1.00 -4.15 9.79
N SER A 236 -1.80 -3.53 8.92
CA SER A 236 -3.23 -3.85 8.78
C SER A 236 -3.46 -5.32 8.38
N LEU A 237 -2.63 -5.88 7.49
CA LEU A 237 -2.69 -7.29 7.12
C LEU A 237 -2.36 -8.21 8.31
N VAL A 238 -1.34 -7.87 9.08
CA VAL A 238 -0.98 -8.61 10.29
C VAL A 238 -2.11 -8.59 11.31
N GLN A 239 -2.72 -7.42 11.57
CA GLN A 239 -3.86 -7.29 12.48
C GLN A 239 -5.08 -8.10 12.02
N LEU A 240 -5.33 -8.13 10.71
CA LEU A 240 -6.40 -8.93 10.13
C LEU A 240 -6.15 -10.45 10.32
N VAL A 241 -4.93 -10.92 10.02
CA VAL A 241 -4.58 -12.34 10.14
C VAL A 241 -4.53 -12.79 11.61
N SER A 242 -4.10 -11.89 12.50
CA SER A 242 -4.10 -12.14 13.95
C SER A 242 -5.49 -12.11 14.59
N GLY A 243 -6.52 -11.68 13.84
CA GLY A 243 -7.91 -11.61 14.33
C GLY A 243 -8.19 -10.41 15.24
N ASN A 244 -7.26 -9.47 15.36
CA ASN A 244 -7.44 -8.25 16.15
C ASN A 244 -8.38 -7.25 15.46
N VAL A 245 -8.48 -7.34 14.12
CA VAL A 245 -9.39 -6.55 13.29
C VAL A 245 -10.35 -7.49 12.57
N GLY A 246 -11.63 -7.22 12.67
CA GLY A 246 -12.66 -8.03 12.03
C GLY A 246 -12.79 -7.75 10.53
N VAL A 247 -13.20 -8.76 9.74
CA VAL A 247 -13.52 -8.59 8.31
C VAL A 247 -14.58 -7.49 8.09
N GLN A 248 -15.40 -7.21 9.09
CA GLN A 248 -16.42 -6.18 9.06
C GLN A 248 -15.84 -4.75 9.02
N GLU A 249 -14.61 -4.58 9.49
CA GLU A 249 -13.89 -3.30 9.52
C GLU A 249 -13.15 -3.00 8.20
N LEU A 250 -13.02 -4.01 7.32
CA LEU A 250 -12.39 -3.82 6.02
C LEU A 250 -13.28 -2.94 5.13
N GLY A 251 -12.74 -1.81 4.68
CA GLY A 251 -13.36 -0.97 3.66
C GLY A 251 -13.07 -1.49 2.26
N GLY A 252 -14.11 -1.67 1.44
CA GLY A 252 -13.96 -2.02 0.04
C GLY A 252 -14.00 -0.78 -0.89
N PRO A 253 -14.10 -1.01 -2.20
CA PRO A 253 -14.05 0.07 -3.19
C PRO A 253 -15.12 1.15 -3.00
N VAL A 254 -16.32 0.77 -2.56
CA VAL A 254 -17.43 1.73 -2.36
C VAL A 254 -17.14 2.62 -1.16
N MET A 255 -16.66 2.05 -0.06
CA MET A 255 -16.28 2.82 1.14
C MET A 255 -15.12 3.77 0.85
N ILE A 256 -14.11 3.36 0.07
CA ILE A 256 -13.02 4.23 -0.34
C ILE A 256 -13.52 5.39 -1.20
N MET A 257 -14.44 5.13 -2.15
CA MET A 257 -15.05 6.18 -2.97
C MET A 257 -15.86 7.16 -2.12
N ASP A 258 -16.61 6.68 -1.12
CA ASP A 258 -17.37 7.54 -0.20
C ASP A 258 -16.42 8.37 0.67
N THR A 259 -15.35 7.78 1.21
CA THR A 259 -14.30 8.51 1.96
C THR A 259 -13.69 9.65 1.13
N ILE A 260 -13.33 9.40 -0.15
CA ILE A 260 -12.82 10.44 -1.04
C ILE A 260 -13.88 11.54 -1.24
N ALA A 261 -15.14 11.16 -1.41
CA ALA A 261 -16.23 12.11 -1.60
C ALA A 261 -16.51 12.93 -0.34
N GLU A 262 -16.44 12.34 0.85
CA GLU A 262 -16.59 13.03 2.12
C GLU A 262 -15.45 13.98 2.40
N VAL A 263 -14.21 13.53 2.28
CA VAL A 263 -13.02 14.35 2.48
C VAL A 263 -12.99 15.53 1.50
N GLY A 264 -13.33 15.28 0.23
CA GLY A 264 -13.44 16.34 -0.77
C GLY A 264 -14.55 17.36 -0.44
N ALA A 265 -15.71 16.89 0.02
CA ALA A 265 -16.84 17.75 0.36
C ALA A 265 -16.65 18.53 1.67
N ALA A 266 -15.93 17.97 2.63
CA ALA A 266 -15.61 18.59 3.91
C ALA A 266 -14.45 19.60 3.83
N SER A 267 -13.70 19.62 2.74
CA SER A 267 -12.56 20.53 2.57
C SER A 267 -13.02 21.98 2.39
N GLU A 268 -12.42 22.89 3.15
CA GLU A 268 -12.79 24.33 3.15
C GLU A 268 -12.50 25.02 1.79
N THR A 269 -11.50 24.54 1.06
CA THR A 269 -11.09 25.10 -0.24
C THR A 269 -10.91 24.00 -1.28
N THR A 270 -11.08 24.35 -2.55
CA THR A 270 -10.85 23.42 -3.66
C THR A 270 -9.39 22.91 -3.67
N LEU A 271 -8.43 23.77 -3.32
CA LEU A 271 -7.02 23.37 -3.25
C LEU A 271 -6.80 22.31 -2.17
N LEU A 272 -7.38 22.51 -0.99
CA LEU A 272 -7.30 21.54 0.11
C LEU A 272 -7.98 20.22 -0.26
N ALA A 273 -9.14 20.29 -0.95
CA ALA A 273 -9.81 19.09 -1.47
C ALA A 273 -8.91 18.29 -2.42
N VAL A 274 -8.25 18.97 -3.35
CA VAL A 274 -7.33 18.34 -4.30
C VAL A 274 -6.13 17.72 -3.56
N GLN A 275 -5.56 18.42 -2.59
CA GLN A 275 -4.43 17.90 -1.79
C GLN A 275 -4.82 16.67 -0.97
N ASN A 276 -5.97 16.69 -0.31
CA ASN A 276 -6.47 15.58 0.47
C ASN A 276 -6.77 14.36 -0.41
N ILE A 277 -7.44 14.57 -1.56
CA ILE A 277 -7.71 13.50 -2.53
C ILE A 277 -6.40 12.94 -3.10
N ALA A 278 -5.43 13.78 -3.40
CA ALA A 278 -4.12 13.34 -3.87
C ALA A 278 -3.37 12.52 -2.80
N SER A 279 -3.49 12.88 -1.52
CA SER A 279 -2.93 12.09 -0.42
C SER A 279 -3.56 10.69 -0.33
N ILE A 280 -4.88 10.61 -0.43
CA ILE A 280 -5.59 9.32 -0.49
C ILE A 280 -5.18 8.54 -1.75
N ALA A 281 -5.05 9.20 -2.90
CA ALA A 281 -4.60 8.55 -4.13
C ALA A 281 -3.17 7.98 -4.00
N ALA A 282 -2.27 8.68 -3.30
CA ALA A 282 -0.93 8.17 -3.00
C ALA A 282 -0.97 6.92 -2.11
N LEU A 283 -1.80 6.94 -1.06
CA LEU A 283 -2.03 5.78 -0.19
C LEU A 283 -2.58 4.58 -0.99
N ILE A 284 -3.59 4.81 -1.85
CA ILE A 284 -4.17 3.75 -2.70
C ILE A 284 -3.11 3.21 -3.67
N ALA A 285 -2.30 4.08 -4.27
CA ALA A 285 -1.24 3.66 -5.20
C ALA A 285 -0.21 2.74 -4.52
N VAL A 286 0.26 3.11 -3.32
CA VAL A 286 1.18 2.28 -2.53
C VAL A 286 0.49 1.00 -2.05
N ASN A 287 -0.77 1.08 -1.62
CA ASN A 287 -1.55 -0.10 -1.22
C ASN A 287 -1.67 -1.10 -2.39
N LEU A 288 -2.05 -0.63 -3.58
CA LEU A 288 -2.10 -1.49 -4.78
C LEU A 288 -0.74 -2.11 -5.10
N ALA A 289 0.35 -1.36 -4.91
CA ALA A 289 1.69 -1.91 -5.11
C ALA A 289 2.01 -3.02 -4.11
N VAL A 290 1.72 -2.84 -2.83
CA VAL A 290 1.98 -3.86 -1.79
C VAL A 290 1.06 -5.07 -1.99
N MET A 291 -0.24 -4.84 -2.17
CA MET A 291 -1.23 -5.92 -2.32
C MET A 291 -0.95 -6.79 -3.54
N ASN A 292 -0.59 -6.19 -4.68
CA ASN A 292 -0.28 -6.95 -5.90
C ASN A 292 1.04 -7.75 -5.80
N LEU A 293 1.93 -7.43 -4.85
CA LEU A 293 3.14 -8.23 -4.55
C LEU A 293 2.88 -9.40 -3.60
N LEU A 294 1.72 -9.47 -2.95
CA LEU A 294 1.41 -10.59 -2.07
C LEU A 294 1.39 -11.92 -2.86
N PRO A 295 1.89 -13.02 -2.28
CA PRO A 295 1.94 -14.32 -2.94
C PRO A 295 0.56 -14.99 -3.01
N ILE A 296 -0.44 -14.24 -3.47
CA ILE A 296 -1.84 -14.67 -3.57
C ILE A 296 -2.14 -14.98 -5.04
N PRO A 297 -2.62 -16.19 -5.38
CA PRO A 297 -3.04 -16.51 -6.73
C PRO A 297 -4.12 -15.54 -7.24
N GLY A 298 -3.99 -15.11 -8.48
CA GLY A 298 -4.84 -14.07 -9.08
C GLY A 298 -4.22 -12.68 -9.07
N LEU A 299 -3.12 -12.48 -8.31
CA LEU A 299 -2.31 -11.26 -8.31
C LEU A 299 -0.93 -11.51 -8.95
N ASP A 300 -0.20 -10.45 -9.29
CA ASP A 300 1.17 -10.55 -9.85
C ASP A 300 2.12 -11.29 -8.91
N GLY A 301 2.02 -11.05 -7.61
CA GLY A 301 2.79 -11.74 -6.57
C GLY A 301 2.56 -13.26 -6.56
N GLY A 302 1.36 -13.72 -6.87
CA GLY A 302 1.08 -15.14 -7.06
C GLY A 302 1.84 -15.72 -8.26
N ARG A 303 1.89 -14.99 -9.38
CA ARG A 303 2.68 -15.39 -10.56
C ARG A 303 4.20 -15.36 -10.26
N ILE A 304 4.66 -14.36 -9.49
CA ILE A 304 6.06 -14.29 -9.02
C ILE A 304 6.40 -15.49 -8.13
N LEU A 305 5.48 -15.88 -7.24
CA LEU A 305 5.65 -17.10 -6.42
C LEU A 305 5.81 -18.33 -7.31
N PHE A 306 5.00 -18.50 -8.35
CA PHE A 306 5.16 -19.61 -9.29
C PHE A 306 6.49 -19.57 -10.04
N LEU A 307 7.00 -18.40 -10.41
CA LEU A 307 8.34 -18.28 -10.98
C LEU A 307 9.43 -18.73 -9.99
N ALA A 308 9.30 -18.40 -8.71
CA ALA A 308 10.23 -18.86 -7.69
C ALA A 308 10.16 -20.40 -7.52
N VAL A 309 8.95 -20.96 -7.50
CA VAL A 309 8.73 -22.42 -7.46
C VAL A 309 9.34 -23.09 -8.69
N ASP A 310 9.16 -22.52 -9.89
CA ASP A 310 9.77 -23.03 -11.13
C ASP A 310 11.30 -23.00 -11.07
N ALA A 311 11.89 -21.91 -10.55
CA ALA A 311 13.34 -21.80 -10.38
C ALA A 311 13.88 -22.89 -9.46
N VAL A 312 13.24 -23.11 -8.30
CA VAL A 312 13.60 -24.17 -7.35
C VAL A 312 13.40 -25.56 -7.97
N SER A 313 12.29 -25.80 -8.66
CA SER A 313 11.97 -27.07 -9.31
C SER A 313 12.98 -27.41 -10.42
N LEU A 314 13.42 -26.39 -11.18
CA LEU A 314 14.47 -26.57 -12.21
C LEU A 314 15.81 -26.98 -11.63
N VAL A 315 16.18 -26.42 -10.46
CA VAL A 315 17.43 -26.75 -9.77
C VAL A 315 17.37 -28.17 -9.18
N LEU A 316 16.28 -28.51 -8.49
CA LEU A 316 16.16 -29.78 -7.75
C LEU A 316 15.76 -30.95 -8.65
N PHE A 317 14.79 -30.73 -9.54
CA PHE A 317 14.16 -31.82 -10.33
C PHE A 317 14.42 -31.72 -11.83
N LYS A 318 15.10 -30.66 -12.29
CA LYS A 318 15.37 -30.35 -13.70
C LYS A 318 14.08 -30.30 -14.57
N ARG A 319 12.97 -29.98 -13.96
CA ARG A 319 11.63 -29.86 -14.59
C ARG A 319 10.89 -28.63 -14.03
N LYS A 320 10.12 -27.97 -14.88
CA LYS A 320 9.16 -26.92 -14.45
C LYS A 320 7.86 -27.54 -13.97
N VAL A 321 7.14 -26.84 -13.15
CA VAL A 321 5.74 -27.20 -12.82
C VAL A 321 4.90 -27.01 -14.09
N PRO A 322 4.06 -28.00 -14.46
CA PRO A 322 3.22 -27.85 -15.65
C PRO A 322 2.32 -26.63 -15.58
N GLU A 323 2.31 -25.83 -16.65
CA GLU A 323 1.58 -24.56 -16.76
C GLU A 323 0.08 -24.72 -16.45
N LYS A 324 -0.51 -25.85 -16.81
CA LYS A 324 -1.91 -26.17 -16.50
C LYS A 324 -2.25 -26.06 -15.00
N TYR A 325 -1.35 -26.48 -14.11
CA TYR A 325 -1.59 -26.38 -12.66
C TYR A 325 -1.43 -24.96 -12.17
N GLN A 326 -0.43 -24.23 -12.68
CA GLN A 326 -0.22 -22.83 -12.33
C GLN A 326 -1.43 -21.98 -12.77
N SER A 327 -1.90 -22.15 -14.01
CA SER A 327 -3.08 -21.48 -14.54
C SER A 327 -4.35 -21.82 -13.74
N ALA A 328 -4.57 -23.11 -13.44
CA ALA A 328 -5.75 -23.51 -12.64
C ALA A 328 -5.76 -22.89 -11.25
N VAL A 329 -4.61 -22.86 -10.54
CA VAL A 329 -4.50 -22.23 -9.22
C VAL A 329 -4.70 -20.72 -9.31
N ASN A 330 -4.15 -20.08 -10.36
CA ASN A 330 -4.31 -18.65 -10.59
C ASN A 330 -5.78 -18.27 -10.84
N VAL A 331 -6.47 -19.04 -11.69
CA VAL A 331 -7.91 -18.83 -11.97
C VAL A 331 -8.75 -19.06 -10.71
N ALA A 332 -8.48 -20.10 -9.94
CA ALA A 332 -9.17 -20.35 -8.68
C ALA A 332 -8.97 -19.20 -7.68
N GLY A 333 -7.74 -18.70 -7.55
CA GLY A 333 -7.43 -17.55 -6.71
C GLY A 333 -8.16 -16.28 -7.17
N MET A 334 -8.19 -16.02 -8.47
CA MET A 334 -8.91 -14.89 -9.04
C MET A 334 -10.42 -14.95 -8.74
N VAL A 335 -11.03 -16.13 -8.89
CA VAL A 335 -12.47 -16.33 -8.58
C VAL A 335 -12.73 -16.09 -7.10
N LEU A 336 -11.86 -16.58 -6.20
CA LEU A 336 -11.99 -16.34 -4.76
C LEU A 336 -11.84 -14.86 -4.41
N LEU A 337 -10.85 -14.16 -5.00
CA LEU A 337 -10.66 -12.72 -4.79
C LEU A 337 -11.86 -11.90 -5.29
N LEU A 338 -12.37 -12.21 -6.46
CA LEU A 338 -13.56 -11.54 -7.00
C LEU A 338 -14.80 -11.82 -6.14
N GLY A 339 -14.99 -13.04 -5.66
CA GLY A 339 -16.05 -13.40 -4.72
C GLY A 339 -15.94 -12.63 -3.41
N PHE A 340 -14.75 -12.56 -2.83
CA PHE A 340 -14.47 -11.80 -1.60
C PHE A 340 -14.70 -10.29 -1.81
N MET A 341 -14.21 -9.73 -2.92
CA MET A 341 -14.43 -8.33 -3.26
C MET A 341 -15.92 -8.01 -3.44
N LEU A 342 -16.68 -8.92 -4.05
CA LEU A 342 -18.14 -8.77 -4.19
C LEU A 342 -18.82 -8.74 -2.82
N LEU A 343 -18.46 -9.64 -1.91
CA LEU A 343 -19.01 -9.67 -0.54
C LEU A 343 -18.74 -8.35 0.21
N ILE A 344 -17.49 -7.84 0.14
CA ILE A 344 -17.14 -6.57 0.77
C ILE A 344 -17.90 -5.42 0.11
N THR A 345 -18.02 -5.40 -1.22
CA THR A 345 -18.75 -4.35 -1.94
C THR A 345 -20.22 -4.33 -1.54
N VAL A 346 -20.87 -5.49 -1.42
CA VAL A 346 -22.27 -5.58 -0.96
C VAL A 346 -22.39 -5.04 0.47
N LYS A 347 -21.47 -5.42 1.36
CA LYS A 347 -21.40 -4.90 2.74
C LYS A 347 -21.27 -3.37 2.75
N ASP A 348 -20.33 -2.81 1.99
CA ASP A 348 -20.10 -1.37 1.90
C ASP A 348 -21.36 -0.62 1.44
N VAL A 349 -22.04 -1.13 0.40
CA VAL A 349 -23.30 -0.55 -0.07
C VAL A 349 -24.32 -0.49 1.05
N PHE A 350 -24.49 -1.56 1.83
CA PHE A 350 -25.39 -1.53 2.98
C PHE A 350 -24.97 -0.52 4.05
N GLN A 351 -23.66 -0.35 4.30
CA GLN A 351 -23.17 0.62 5.29
C GLN A 351 -23.35 2.08 4.86
N VAL A 352 -23.17 2.37 3.57
CA VAL A 352 -23.32 3.75 3.04
C VAL A 352 -24.78 4.20 2.99
N PHE A 353 -25.75 3.26 2.90
CA PHE A 353 -27.17 3.56 2.86
C PHE A 353 -27.89 3.44 4.22
N GLN A 354 -27.20 3.12 5.30
CA GLN A 354 -27.67 3.19 6.67
C GLN A 354 -27.31 4.54 7.32
#